data_12431deb4f237e3ecce53d96d9318399
#
_entry.id   12431deb4f237e3ecce53d96d9318399
#
_cell.length_a   1.000
_cell.length_b   1.000
_cell.length_c   1.000
_cell.angle_alpha   90.00
_cell.angle_beta   90.00
_cell.angle_gamma   90.00
#
_symmetry.space_group_name_H-M   'P 1'
#
loop_
_entity.id
_entity.type
_entity.pdbx_description
1 polymer ?
#
loop_
_entity_poly.entity_id
_entity_poly.type
_entity_poly.pdbx_seq_one_letter_code
_entity_poly.pdbx_strand_id
1 'polypeptide(L)'
;MYDELDLDMLGDERTALFLIMSDTDGTFAFLISLIYSILFNRLCERADDVYGGRLPIHVRCLIDEAANIGQIPNLERLMATIRSREISACLVLQAQSQLKALYKDNMDTIIGNCDASLFLGGKEETTLKSWNSLLGKETIDLYNTSVTKGNQESHGQNFQKLGKDLMSVDELAVMDGGKCLLQIRGVRPFLSRKYDITKHPNYKLLSDFNEKNAFNIEKFLSTRMPMRLSLIHI
;
A
#
# COMPACT_ATOMS: atom_id res chain seq x y z
N MET A 1 -7.77 -22.03 -29.82
CA MET A 1 -6.93 -21.08 -29.12
C MET A 1 -7.10 -21.42 -27.65
N TYR A 2 -6.08 -21.91 -26.98
CA TYR A 2 -6.16 -22.26 -25.57
C TYR A 2 -5.89 -21.00 -24.77
N ASP A 3 -6.78 -20.66 -23.83
CA ASP A 3 -6.51 -19.65 -22.81
C ASP A 3 -5.73 -20.32 -21.68
N GLU A 4 -4.42 -20.07 -21.64
CA GLU A 4 -3.55 -20.61 -20.60
C GLU A 4 -3.59 -19.77 -19.33
N LEU A 5 -4.12 -18.53 -19.42
CA LEU A 5 -4.24 -17.58 -18.32
C LEU A 5 -5.68 -17.45 -17.84
N ASP A 6 -6.26 -18.55 -17.39
CA ASP A 6 -7.63 -18.57 -16.86
C ASP A 6 -7.77 -17.69 -15.59
N LEU A 7 -7.99 -16.39 -15.81
CA LEU A 7 -8.09 -15.40 -14.74
C LEU A 7 -9.32 -15.60 -13.84
N ASP A 8 -10.34 -16.28 -14.36
CA ASP A 8 -11.57 -16.55 -13.62
C ASP A 8 -11.34 -17.48 -12.42
N MET A 9 -10.31 -18.34 -12.50
CA MET A 9 -9.95 -19.26 -11.40
C MET A 9 -9.55 -18.55 -10.11
N LEU A 10 -9.06 -17.29 -10.18
CA LEU A 10 -8.57 -16.58 -9.00
C LEU A 10 -9.65 -16.33 -7.95
N GLY A 11 -10.91 -16.20 -8.37
CA GLY A 11 -12.04 -16.03 -7.47
C GLY A 11 -12.76 -17.32 -7.06
N ASP A 12 -12.51 -18.41 -7.81
CA ASP A 12 -13.19 -19.70 -7.66
C ASP A 12 -12.39 -20.73 -6.87
N GLU A 13 -11.07 -20.74 -7.08
CA GLU A 13 -10.14 -21.68 -6.47
C GLU A 13 -9.00 -20.97 -5.75
N ARG A 14 -8.35 -21.66 -4.80
CA ARG A 14 -7.14 -21.15 -4.14
C ARG A 14 -5.96 -21.15 -5.11
N THR A 15 -5.79 -20.04 -5.80
CA THR A 15 -4.78 -19.85 -6.86
C THR A 15 -3.89 -18.65 -6.51
N ALA A 16 -2.62 -18.73 -6.90
CA ALA A 16 -1.68 -17.62 -6.84
C ALA A 16 -1.15 -17.31 -8.25
N LEU A 17 -1.35 -16.07 -8.70
CA LEU A 17 -0.81 -15.56 -9.95
C LEU A 17 0.36 -14.61 -9.63
N PHE A 18 1.52 -14.87 -10.26
CA PHE A 18 2.70 -14.02 -10.16
C PHE A 18 2.93 -13.34 -11.50
N LEU A 19 2.89 -12.00 -11.51
CA LEU A 19 3.25 -11.17 -12.66
C LEU A 19 4.63 -10.57 -12.36
N ILE A 20 5.64 -11.03 -13.09
CA ILE A 20 7.03 -10.61 -12.87
C ILE A 20 7.44 -9.71 -14.03
N MET A 21 7.94 -8.53 -13.71
CA MET A 21 8.42 -7.54 -14.66
C MET A 21 9.85 -7.12 -14.29
N SER A 22 10.64 -6.73 -15.29
CA SER A 22 11.96 -6.15 -15.05
C SER A 22 11.87 -4.79 -14.36
N ASP A 23 12.71 -4.56 -13.36
CA ASP A 23 12.78 -3.28 -12.64
C ASP A 23 13.39 -2.16 -13.50
N THR A 24 14.19 -2.54 -14.50
CA THR A 24 14.96 -1.59 -15.32
C THR A 24 14.37 -1.36 -16.70
N ASP A 25 13.48 -2.24 -17.16
CA ASP A 25 12.87 -2.15 -18.49
C ASP A 25 11.35 -2.04 -18.38
N GLY A 26 10.83 -0.83 -18.57
CA GLY A 26 9.40 -0.53 -18.56
C GLY A 26 8.68 -0.75 -19.91
N THR A 27 9.36 -1.30 -20.91
CA THR A 27 8.81 -1.45 -22.28
C THR A 27 7.47 -2.18 -22.27
N PHE A 28 7.33 -3.19 -21.43
CA PHE A 28 6.14 -4.03 -21.33
C PHE A 28 5.21 -3.68 -20.15
N ALA A 29 5.45 -2.56 -19.45
CA ALA A 29 4.61 -2.14 -18.32
C ALA A 29 3.12 -2.03 -18.69
N PHE A 30 2.81 -1.61 -19.93
CA PHE A 30 1.45 -1.52 -20.43
C PHE A 30 0.73 -2.89 -20.46
N LEU A 31 1.44 -4.00 -20.66
CA LEU A 31 0.84 -5.34 -20.64
C LEU A 31 0.39 -5.70 -19.22
N ILE A 32 1.19 -5.37 -18.21
CA ILE A 32 0.83 -5.60 -16.81
C ILE A 32 -0.40 -4.77 -16.43
N SER A 33 -0.43 -3.48 -16.80
CA SER A 33 -1.59 -2.64 -16.52
C SER A 33 -2.85 -3.13 -17.24
N LEU A 34 -2.71 -3.64 -18.45
CA LEU A 34 -3.79 -4.27 -19.22
C LEU A 34 -4.30 -5.55 -18.53
N ILE A 35 -3.39 -6.42 -18.08
CA ILE A 35 -3.74 -7.65 -17.34
C ILE A 35 -4.52 -7.28 -16.07
N TYR A 36 -4.07 -6.30 -15.28
CA TYR A 36 -4.82 -5.86 -14.10
C TYR A 36 -6.20 -5.30 -14.46
N SER A 37 -6.30 -4.52 -15.55
CA SER A 37 -7.58 -4.01 -16.02
C SER A 37 -8.55 -5.14 -16.38
N ILE A 38 -8.08 -6.14 -17.14
CA ILE A 38 -8.87 -7.32 -17.50
C ILE A 38 -9.23 -8.13 -16.26
N LEU A 39 -8.26 -8.38 -15.38
CA LEU A 39 -8.45 -9.13 -14.15
C LEU A 39 -9.56 -8.53 -13.27
N PHE A 40 -9.47 -7.24 -12.96
CA PHE A 40 -10.48 -6.58 -12.13
C PHE A 40 -11.88 -6.63 -12.77
N ASN A 41 -11.97 -6.41 -14.08
CA ASN A 41 -13.25 -6.47 -14.79
C ASN A 41 -13.83 -7.89 -14.75
N ARG A 42 -13.03 -8.90 -15.07
CA ARG A 42 -13.46 -10.31 -15.05
C ARG A 42 -13.89 -10.77 -13.67
N LEU A 43 -13.12 -10.44 -12.64
CA LEU A 43 -13.48 -10.77 -11.25
C LEU A 43 -14.77 -10.08 -10.81
N CYS A 44 -15.00 -8.83 -11.21
CA CYS A 44 -16.24 -8.11 -10.92
C CYS A 44 -17.44 -8.74 -11.65
N GLU A 45 -17.32 -9.01 -12.96
CA GLU A 45 -18.35 -9.70 -13.76
C GLU A 45 -18.67 -11.07 -13.15
N ARG A 46 -17.64 -11.84 -12.80
CA ARG A 46 -17.84 -13.16 -12.19
C ARG A 46 -18.53 -13.09 -10.84
N ALA A 47 -18.16 -12.11 -10.00
CA ALA A 47 -18.84 -11.88 -8.73
C ALA A 47 -20.32 -11.55 -8.95
N ASP A 48 -20.62 -10.67 -9.89
CA ASP A 48 -21.98 -10.18 -10.12
C ASP A 48 -22.85 -11.23 -10.84
N ASP A 49 -22.36 -11.83 -11.94
CA ASP A 49 -23.15 -12.68 -12.81
C ASP A 49 -23.26 -14.14 -12.33
N VAL A 50 -22.20 -14.64 -11.68
CA VAL A 50 -22.14 -16.05 -11.27
C VAL A 50 -22.47 -16.23 -9.79
N TYR A 51 -21.98 -15.32 -8.93
CA TYR A 51 -22.03 -15.50 -7.47
C TYR A 51 -22.98 -14.50 -6.75
N GLY A 52 -23.79 -13.75 -7.49
CA GLY A 52 -24.77 -12.84 -6.90
C GLY A 52 -24.16 -11.66 -6.13
N GLY A 53 -23.00 -11.19 -6.59
CA GLY A 53 -22.34 -9.97 -6.13
C GLY A 53 -21.08 -10.19 -5.27
N ARG A 54 -20.67 -11.45 -4.99
CA ARG A 54 -19.53 -11.72 -4.11
C ARG A 54 -18.80 -12.99 -4.47
N LEU A 55 -17.48 -12.91 -4.67
CA LEU A 55 -16.66 -14.09 -4.95
C LEU A 55 -16.61 -15.05 -3.75
N PRO A 56 -16.57 -16.37 -3.98
CA PRO A 56 -16.47 -17.36 -2.91
C PRO A 56 -15.11 -17.34 -2.21
N ILE A 57 -14.05 -16.93 -2.92
CA ILE A 57 -12.69 -16.81 -2.39
C ILE A 57 -12.23 -15.36 -2.53
N HIS A 58 -11.71 -14.80 -1.44
CA HIS A 58 -11.16 -13.44 -1.44
C HIS A 58 -9.93 -13.35 -2.33
N VAL A 59 -9.95 -12.42 -3.29
CA VAL A 59 -8.81 -12.15 -4.17
C VAL A 59 -8.07 -10.92 -3.68
N ARG A 60 -6.79 -11.09 -3.34
CA ARG A 60 -5.90 -9.99 -2.95
C ARG A 60 -4.91 -9.70 -4.04
N CYS A 61 -4.96 -8.50 -4.62
CA CYS A 61 -3.97 -7.98 -5.54
C CYS A 61 -2.90 -7.22 -4.76
N LEU A 62 -1.69 -7.77 -4.70
CA LEU A 62 -0.52 -7.10 -4.12
C LEU A 62 0.30 -6.53 -5.25
N ILE A 63 0.31 -5.21 -5.40
CA ILE A 63 0.98 -4.50 -6.49
C ILE A 63 2.20 -3.80 -5.90
N ASP A 64 3.32 -4.49 -5.97
CA ASP A 64 4.60 -3.94 -5.57
C ASP A 64 5.08 -2.95 -6.64
N GLU A 65 5.66 -1.83 -6.21
CA GLU A 65 6.08 -0.73 -7.09
C GLU A 65 5.00 -0.32 -8.11
N ALA A 66 3.78 -0.07 -7.61
CA ALA A 66 2.59 0.20 -8.44
C ALA A 66 2.79 1.34 -9.46
N ALA A 67 3.76 2.22 -9.26
CA ALA A 67 4.10 3.25 -10.23
C ALA A 67 4.79 2.71 -11.49
N ASN A 68 5.51 1.59 -11.40
CA ASN A 68 6.31 1.06 -12.50
C ASN A 68 5.46 0.32 -13.54
N ILE A 69 4.30 -0.18 -13.15
CA ILE A 69 3.39 -0.88 -14.07
C ILE A 69 2.55 0.06 -14.95
N GLY A 70 2.72 1.39 -14.77
CA GLY A 70 1.94 2.38 -15.48
C GLY A 70 0.52 2.56 -14.91
N GLN A 71 -0.32 3.28 -15.65
CA GLN A 71 -1.68 3.58 -15.21
C GLN A 71 -2.62 2.39 -15.47
N ILE A 72 -3.24 1.85 -14.42
CA ILE A 72 -4.38 0.93 -14.56
C ILE A 72 -5.62 1.76 -14.87
N PRO A 73 -6.29 1.54 -16.01
CA PRO A 73 -7.49 2.31 -16.38
C PRO A 73 -8.60 2.21 -15.32
N ASN A 74 -9.20 3.35 -14.97
CA ASN A 74 -10.33 3.47 -14.01
C ASN A 74 -10.03 2.90 -12.60
N LEU A 75 -8.77 2.86 -12.17
CA LEU A 75 -8.40 2.33 -10.86
C LEU A 75 -9.16 3.03 -9.71
N GLU A 76 -9.40 4.34 -9.82
CA GLU A 76 -10.15 5.12 -8.83
C GLU A 76 -11.58 4.60 -8.63
N ARG A 77 -12.24 4.14 -9.70
CA ARG A 77 -13.58 3.53 -9.63
C ARG A 77 -13.50 2.10 -9.10
N LEU A 78 -12.52 1.34 -9.55
CA LEU A 78 -12.30 -0.03 -9.09
C LEU A 78 -12.08 -0.06 -7.57
N MET A 79 -11.21 0.78 -7.04
CA MET A 79 -10.95 0.87 -5.60
C MET A 79 -12.21 1.16 -4.76
N ALA A 80 -13.18 1.88 -5.33
CA ALA A 80 -14.45 2.15 -4.66
C ALA A 80 -15.41 0.95 -4.66
N THR A 81 -15.30 0.04 -5.61
CA THR A 81 -16.33 -0.99 -5.89
C THR A 81 -15.90 -2.42 -5.58
N ILE A 82 -14.61 -2.74 -5.66
CA ILE A 82 -14.10 -4.12 -5.54
C ILE A 82 -14.31 -4.73 -4.17
N ARG A 83 -14.36 -3.91 -3.11
CA ARG A 83 -14.52 -4.37 -1.73
C ARG A 83 -15.77 -5.23 -1.51
N SER A 84 -16.91 -4.84 -2.06
CA SER A 84 -18.16 -5.59 -1.91
C SER A 84 -18.10 -6.97 -2.58
N ARG A 85 -17.20 -7.15 -3.53
CA ARG A 85 -17.03 -8.36 -4.35
C ARG A 85 -15.96 -9.32 -3.84
N GLU A 86 -15.46 -9.13 -2.61
CA GLU A 86 -14.36 -9.91 -2.02
C GLU A 86 -13.02 -9.73 -2.78
N ILE A 87 -12.78 -8.54 -3.31
CA ILE A 87 -11.53 -8.19 -3.97
C ILE A 87 -10.88 -7.06 -3.19
N SER A 88 -9.58 -7.15 -2.96
CA SER A 88 -8.78 -6.09 -2.34
C SER A 88 -7.51 -5.82 -3.14
N ALA A 89 -7.08 -4.55 -3.12
CA ALA A 89 -5.82 -4.14 -3.70
C ALA A 89 -4.91 -3.50 -2.65
N CYS A 90 -3.62 -3.83 -2.71
CA CYS A 90 -2.57 -3.21 -1.93
C CYS A 90 -1.58 -2.58 -2.89
N LEU A 91 -1.48 -1.26 -2.88
CA LEU A 91 -0.56 -0.51 -3.71
C LEU A 91 0.68 -0.16 -2.87
N VAL A 92 1.85 -0.62 -3.30
CA VAL A 92 3.12 -0.24 -2.70
C VAL A 92 3.77 0.82 -3.57
N LEU A 93 4.20 1.91 -2.95
CA LEU A 93 4.76 3.08 -3.61
C LEU A 93 6.02 3.54 -2.87
N GLN A 94 6.99 4.05 -3.57
CA GLN A 94 8.16 4.70 -2.97
C GLN A 94 7.80 6.12 -2.49
N ALA A 95 6.89 6.80 -3.20
CA ALA A 95 6.41 8.14 -2.86
C ALA A 95 5.00 8.38 -3.41
N GLN A 96 4.23 9.23 -2.74
CA GLN A 96 2.89 9.62 -3.22
C GLN A 96 2.93 10.44 -4.51
N SER A 97 4.01 11.19 -4.74
CA SER A 97 4.22 11.92 -5.99
C SER A 97 4.22 11.03 -7.23
N GLN A 98 4.64 9.77 -7.12
CA GLN A 98 4.56 8.79 -8.20
C GLN A 98 3.09 8.52 -8.60
N LEU A 99 2.22 8.33 -7.60
CA LEU A 99 0.79 8.13 -7.85
C LEU A 99 0.15 9.38 -8.45
N LYS A 100 0.56 10.57 -7.99
CA LYS A 100 0.11 11.85 -8.54
C LYS A 100 0.52 12.03 -10.00
N ALA A 101 1.73 11.61 -10.37
CA ALA A 101 2.20 11.68 -11.76
C ALA A 101 1.32 10.82 -12.70
N LEU A 102 0.88 9.64 -12.25
CA LEU A 102 0.07 8.72 -13.03
C LEU A 102 -1.42 9.10 -13.07
N TYR A 103 -2.00 9.40 -11.92
CA TYR A 103 -3.46 9.53 -11.76
C TYR A 103 -3.93 10.97 -11.57
N LYS A 104 -3.01 11.95 -11.49
CA LYS A 104 -3.32 13.39 -11.34
C LYS A 104 -4.33 13.62 -10.21
N ASP A 105 -5.46 14.24 -10.52
CA ASP A 105 -6.50 14.58 -9.54
C ASP A 105 -7.23 13.34 -8.98
N ASN A 106 -7.17 12.20 -9.66
CA ASN A 106 -7.76 10.95 -9.20
C ASN A 106 -6.97 10.29 -8.06
N MET A 107 -5.72 10.74 -7.79
CA MET A 107 -4.90 10.22 -6.69
C MET A 107 -5.63 10.28 -5.34
N ASP A 108 -6.25 11.41 -5.03
CA ASP A 108 -6.95 11.61 -3.75
C ASP A 108 -8.13 10.66 -3.60
N THR A 109 -8.81 10.34 -4.71
CA THR A 109 -9.88 9.34 -4.73
C THR A 109 -9.34 7.94 -4.47
N ILE A 110 -8.20 7.57 -5.06
CA ILE A 110 -7.57 6.27 -4.85
C ILE A 110 -7.15 6.12 -3.38
N ILE A 111 -6.43 7.09 -2.83
CA ILE A 111 -5.97 7.07 -1.42
C ILE A 111 -7.18 7.08 -0.47
N GLY A 112 -8.19 7.90 -0.75
CA GLY A 112 -9.40 7.99 0.06
C GLY A 112 -10.23 6.70 0.12
N ASN A 113 -10.10 5.83 -0.88
CA ASN A 113 -10.73 4.50 -0.91
C ASN A 113 -9.88 3.41 -0.25
N CYS A 114 -8.64 3.71 0.14
CA CYS A 114 -7.82 2.79 0.94
C CYS A 114 -8.26 2.85 2.41
N ASP A 115 -8.68 1.73 2.98
CA ASP A 115 -9.08 1.65 4.40
C ASP A 115 -7.87 1.69 5.34
N ALA A 116 -6.70 1.29 4.87
CA ALA A 116 -5.45 1.30 5.62
C ALA A 116 -4.34 1.96 4.81
N SER A 117 -3.54 2.78 5.47
CA SER A 117 -2.31 3.38 4.93
C SER A 117 -1.16 3.07 5.87
N LEU A 118 -0.03 2.63 5.29
CA LEU A 118 1.17 2.27 6.05
C LEU A 118 2.35 3.11 5.54
N PHE A 119 2.97 3.88 6.43
CA PHE A 119 4.18 4.64 6.15
C PHE A 119 5.40 3.93 6.75
N LEU A 120 6.31 3.56 5.89
CA LEU A 120 7.52 2.83 6.25
C LEU A 120 8.76 3.73 6.35
N GLY A 121 8.56 5.05 6.29
CA GLY A 121 9.63 6.04 6.23
C GLY A 121 9.88 6.51 4.80
N GLY A 122 10.52 7.65 4.68
CA GLY A 122 10.84 8.28 3.39
C GLY A 122 11.23 9.73 3.60
N LYS A 123 11.71 10.40 2.55
CA LYS A 123 12.13 11.80 2.58
C LYS A 123 11.40 12.67 1.55
N GLU A 124 10.47 12.09 0.79
CA GLU A 124 9.76 12.82 -0.25
C GLU A 124 8.71 13.75 0.39
N GLU A 125 8.81 15.02 0.06
CA GLU A 125 8.11 16.12 0.74
C GLU A 125 6.58 16.00 0.66
N THR A 126 6.03 15.60 -0.48
CA THR A 126 4.58 15.44 -0.67
C THR A 126 4.03 14.36 0.25
N THR A 127 4.73 13.22 0.33
CA THR A 127 4.39 12.12 1.24
C THR A 127 4.46 12.55 2.69
N LEU A 128 5.53 13.25 3.10
CA LEU A 128 5.70 13.72 4.47
C LEU A 128 4.61 14.72 4.88
N LYS A 129 4.28 15.66 4.01
CA LYS A 129 3.20 16.64 4.26
C LYS A 129 1.83 15.97 4.38
N SER A 130 1.56 15.00 3.51
CA SER A 130 0.33 14.21 3.55
C SER A 130 0.18 13.47 4.88
N TRP A 131 1.24 12.80 5.34
CA TRP A 131 1.24 12.09 6.61
C TRP A 131 1.16 13.02 7.83
N ASN A 132 1.86 14.16 7.83
CA ASN A 132 1.72 15.17 8.87
C ASN A 132 0.28 15.66 9.01
N SER A 133 -0.36 15.97 7.87
CA SER A 133 -1.78 16.39 7.85
C SER A 133 -2.71 15.28 8.34
N LEU A 134 -2.44 14.02 7.96
CA LEU A 134 -3.25 12.85 8.34
C LEU A 134 -3.17 12.54 9.84
N LEU A 135 -1.99 12.72 10.45
CA LEU A 135 -1.78 12.52 11.87
C LEU A 135 -2.50 13.59 12.72
N GLY A 136 -2.60 14.81 12.21
CA GLY A 136 -3.27 15.91 12.88
C GLY A 136 -2.45 16.53 14.01
N LYS A 137 -3.16 17.20 14.92
CA LYS A 137 -2.56 18.00 16.01
C LYS A 137 -3.07 17.56 17.37
N GLU A 138 -2.22 17.66 18.36
CA GLU A 138 -2.58 17.62 19.78
C GLU A 138 -2.68 19.04 20.36
N THR A 139 -3.50 19.20 21.36
CA THR A 139 -3.58 20.47 22.10
C THR A 139 -2.59 20.43 23.26
N ILE A 140 -1.66 21.37 23.27
CA ILE A 140 -0.72 21.57 24.39
C ILE A 140 -1.09 22.84 25.16
N ASP A 141 -0.96 22.76 26.46
CA ASP A 141 -1.14 23.90 27.33
C ASP A 141 0.22 24.61 27.53
N LEU A 142 0.30 25.88 27.11
CA LEU A 142 1.47 26.73 27.32
C LEU A 142 1.22 27.64 28.47
N TYR A 143 2.14 27.63 29.46
CA TYR A 143 2.16 28.50 30.59
C TYR A 143 3.25 29.55 30.37
N ASN A 144 2.86 30.78 30.09
CA ASN A 144 3.80 31.90 30.06
C ASN A 144 3.70 32.68 31.40
N THR A 145 4.78 32.67 32.15
CA THR A 145 4.92 33.53 33.33
C THR A 145 5.65 34.80 32.95
N SER A 146 4.99 35.95 33.06
CA SER A 146 5.64 37.25 32.95
C SER A 146 5.88 37.82 34.34
N VAL A 147 7.13 38.17 34.63
CA VAL A 147 7.52 38.86 35.85
C VAL A 147 7.91 40.28 35.47
N THR A 148 7.12 41.27 35.88
CA THR A 148 7.48 42.67 35.69
C THR A 148 8.18 43.17 36.97
N LYS A 149 9.47 43.47 36.89
CA LYS A 149 10.25 44.07 37.98
C LYS A 149 10.05 45.59 37.97
N GLY A 150 9.23 46.08 38.88
CA GLY A 150 9.02 47.50 39.18
C GLY A 150 8.91 47.66 40.69
N ASN A 151 8.57 48.89 41.18
CA ASN A 151 8.39 49.15 42.63
C ASN A 151 7.31 48.27 43.28
N GLN A 152 6.50 47.59 42.51
CA GLN A 152 5.65 46.48 42.93
C GLN A 152 5.85 45.31 41.91
N GLU A 153 6.28 44.14 42.40
CA GLU A 153 6.39 42.93 41.55
C GLU A 153 4.98 42.43 41.21
N SER A 154 4.70 42.30 39.92
CA SER A 154 3.47 41.72 39.43
C SER A 154 3.78 40.41 38.70
N HIS A 155 3.13 39.33 39.13
CA HIS A 155 3.22 38.03 38.52
C HIS A 155 1.95 37.79 37.66
N GLY A 156 2.11 37.77 36.35
CA GLY A 156 1.05 37.38 35.40
C GLY A 156 1.27 35.96 34.90
N GLN A 157 0.27 35.10 35.01
CA GLN A 157 0.23 33.82 34.34
C GLN A 157 -0.74 33.91 33.17
N ASN A 158 -0.23 33.67 31.94
CA ASN A 158 -1.06 33.61 30.74
C ASN A 158 -1.17 32.17 30.28
N PHE A 159 -2.39 31.68 30.16
CA PHE A 159 -2.74 30.36 29.67
C PHE A 159 -3.03 30.45 28.19
N GLN A 160 -2.28 29.69 27.35
CA GLN A 160 -2.58 29.55 25.94
C GLN A 160 -2.68 28.07 25.57
N LYS A 161 -3.73 27.73 24.84
CA LYS A 161 -3.83 26.41 24.18
C LYS A 161 -3.29 26.51 22.77
N LEU A 162 -2.28 25.71 22.45
CA LEU A 162 -1.66 25.69 21.15
C LEU A 162 -1.83 24.29 20.52
N GLY A 163 -2.16 24.25 19.23
CA GLY A 163 -2.15 23.01 18.47
C GLY A 163 -0.73 22.68 18.02
N LYS A 164 -0.15 21.60 18.54
CA LYS A 164 1.14 21.05 18.12
C LYS A 164 0.89 19.84 17.21
N ASP A 165 1.62 19.74 16.10
CA ASP A 165 1.57 18.55 15.24
C ASP A 165 1.95 17.31 16.04
N LEU A 166 1.21 16.21 15.90
CA LEU A 166 1.56 14.92 16.54
C LEU A 166 2.94 14.44 16.12
N MET A 167 3.28 14.61 14.85
CA MET A 167 4.62 14.51 14.31
C MET A 167 4.79 15.57 13.22
N SER A 168 5.79 16.42 13.36
CA SER A 168 6.13 17.41 12.32
C SER A 168 6.73 16.73 11.08
N VAL A 169 6.77 17.47 9.98
CA VAL A 169 7.41 17.00 8.74
C VAL A 169 8.87 16.59 8.98
N ASP A 170 9.59 17.34 9.81
CA ASP A 170 10.98 17.07 10.15
C ASP A 170 11.13 15.80 10.98
N GLU A 171 10.24 15.58 11.95
CA GLU A 171 10.22 14.36 12.77
C GLU A 171 9.89 13.12 11.91
N LEU A 172 8.98 13.25 10.96
CA LEU A 172 8.67 12.18 9.99
C LEU A 172 9.87 11.85 9.10
N ALA A 173 10.62 12.87 8.65
CA ALA A 173 11.78 12.69 7.79
C ALA A 173 12.94 11.95 8.47
N VAL A 174 13.06 12.06 9.79
CA VAL A 174 14.11 11.40 10.61
C VAL A 174 13.59 10.22 11.41
N MET A 175 12.37 9.75 11.11
CA MET A 175 11.79 8.60 11.80
C MET A 175 12.72 7.38 11.71
N ASP A 176 12.89 6.70 12.84
CA ASP A 176 13.71 5.48 12.96
C ASP A 176 13.30 4.45 11.89
N GLY A 177 14.29 3.93 11.16
CA GLY A 177 14.09 2.95 10.09
C GLY A 177 13.41 1.64 10.52
N GLY A 178 13.43 1.31 11.81
CA GLY A 178 12.72 0.15 12.39
C GLY A 178 11.27 0.43 12.77
N LYS A 179 10.80 1.69 12.60
CA LYS A 179 9.43 2.10 12.93
C LYS A 179 8.57 2.30 11.68
N CYS A 180 7.27 2.27 11.87
CA CYS A 180 6.27 2.56 10.86
C CYS A 180 5.06 3.24 11.48
N LEU A 181 4.32 3.98 10.65
CA LEU A 181 3.03 4.57 11.02
C LEU A 181 1.93 3.83 10.28
N LEU A 182 0.92 3.38 11.01
CA LEU A 182 -0.25 2.72 10.47
C LEU A 182 -1.48 3.59 10.75
N GLN A 183 -2.22 3.91 9.72
CA GLN A 183 -3.51 4.58 9.81
C GLN A 183 -4.58 3.65 9.24
N ILE A 184 -5.64 3.43 10.01
CA ILE A 184 -6.81 2.65 9.63
C ILE A 184 -8.04 3.54 9.75
N ARG A 185 -8.96 3.46 8.80
CA ARG A 185 -10.21 4.23 8.81
C ARG A 185 -10.98 4.00 10.11
N GLY A 186 -11.37 5.08 10.77
CA GLY A 186 -12.14 5.04 12.02
C GLY A 186 -11.33 4.80 13.29
N VAL A 187 -10.00 4.69 13.19
CA VAL A 187 -9.11 4.48 14.33
C VAL A 187 -8.01 5.53 14.35
N ARG A 188 -7.53 5.89 15.53
CA ARG A 188 -6.37 6.79 15.65
C ARG A 188 -5.12 6.16 15.04
N PRO A 189 -4.21 6.96 14.46
CA PRO A 189 -2.96 6.45 13.92
C PRO A 189 -2.11 5.73 14.97
N PHE A 190 -1.36 4.72 14.53
CA PHE A 190 -0.46 3.94 15.38
C PHE A 190 0.99 4.17 14.96
N LEU A 191 1.86 4.44 15.92
CA LEU A 191 3.30 4.30 15.75
C LEU A 191 3.69 2.89 16.21
N SER A 192 4.24 2.10 15.29
CA SER A 192 4.60 0.70 15.54
C SER A 192 6.03 0.40 15.10
N ARG A 193 6.50 -0.79 15.41
CA ARG A 193 7.76 -1.33 14.89
C ARG A 193 7.49 -2.15 13.63
N LYS A 194 8.39 -2.06 12.66
CA LYS A 194 8.37 -2.94 11.50
C LYS A 194 8.54 -4.38 11.93
N TYR A 195 7.84 -5.28 11.25
CA TYR A 195 7.99 -6.70 11.50
C TYR A 195 9.36 -7.18 11.03
N ASP A 196 10.03 -7.95 11.89
CA ASP A 196 11.29 -8.60 11.56
C ASP A 196 10.99 -9.90 10.81
N ILE A 197 11.18 -9.90 9.50
CA ILE A 197 10.86 -11.04 8.64
C ILE A 197 11.63 -12.30 9.01
N THR A 198 12.80 -12.18 9.63
CA THR A 198 13.60 -13.33 10.05
C THR A 198 12.91 -14.16 11.14
N LYS A 199 11.94 -13.56 11.83
CA LYS A 199 11.11 -14.23 12.85
C LYS A 199 9.88 -14.94 12.29
N HIS A 200 9.61 -14.77 10.98
CA HIS A 200 8.47 -15.43 10.36
C HIS A 200 8.68 -16.94 10.29
N PRO A 201 7.68 -17.78 10.64
CA PRO A 201 7.82 -19.24 10.62
C PRO A 201 8.33 -19.79 9.28
N ASN A 202 7.91 -19.17 8.18
CA ASN A 202 8.28 -19.57 6.81
C ASN A 202 9.56 -18.91 6.29
N TYR A 203 10.28 -18.11 7.11
CA TYR A 203 11.52 -17.46 6.66
C TYR A 203 12.54 -18.45 6.11
N LYS A 204 12.59 -19.65 6.71
CA LYS A 204 13.47 -20.74 6.28
C LYS A 204 13.21 -21.26 4.86
N LEU A 205 12.06 -20.94 4.28
CA LEU A 205 11.68 -21.31 2.92
C LEU A 205 12.11 -20.29 1.86
N LEU A 206 12.57 -19.12 2.29
CA LEU A 206 13.00 -18.05 1.38
C LEU A 206 14.42 -18.30 0.86
N SER A 207 14.69 -17.78 -0.34
CA SER A 207 16.03 -17.75 -0.92
C SER A 207 17.04 -16.98 -0.09
N ASP A 208 16.59 -15.93 0.62
CA ASP A 208 17.41 -15.13 1.53
C ASP A 208 17.96 -15.96 2.71
N PHE A 209 17.24 -17.00 3.13
CA PHE A 209 17.72 -17.93 4.12
C PHE A 209 18.66 -18.98 3.54
N ASN A 210 18.35 -19.49 2.35
CA ASN A 210 19.14 -20.50 1.66
C ASN A 210 18.92 -20.39 0.15
N GLU A 211 19.97 -20.12 -0.61
CA GLU A 211 19.92 -19.99 -2.08
C GLU A 211 19.30 -21.22 -2.78
N LYS A 212 19.35 -22.40 -2.18
CA LYS A 212 18.70 -23.60 -2.71
C LYS A 212 17.18 -23.51 -2.74
N ASN A 213 16.58 -22.58 -1.99
CA ASN A 213 15.15 -22.33 -1.99
C ASN A 213 14.72 -21.43 -3.16
N ALA A 214 15.67 -20.86 -3.93
CA ALA A 214 15.35 -20.07 -5.10
C ALA A 214 14.55 -20.91 -6.11
N PHE A 215 13.46 -20.34 -6.61
CA PHE A 215 12.64 -20.99 -7.63
C PHE A 215 13.40 -21.07 -8.96
N ASN A 216 13.57 -22.28 -9.49
CA ASN A 216 14.21 -22.50 -10.77
C ASN A 216 13.14 -22.86 -11.83
N ILE A 217 12.83 -21.89 -12.68
CA ILE A 217 11.79 -22.02 -13.72
C ILE A 217 12.13 -23.10 -14.74
N GLU A 218 13.37 -23.22 -15.15
CA GLU A 218 13.79 -24.21 -16.14
C GLU A 218 13.59 -25.64 -15.62
N LYS A 219 13.98 -25.87 -14.37
CA LYS A 219 13.77 -27.15 -13.69
C LYS A 219 12.27 -27.44 -13.52
N PHE A 220 11.47 -26.43 -13.20
CA PHE A 220 10.03 -26.55 -13.06
C PHE A 220 9.37 -26.95 -14.39
N LEU A 221 9.69 -26.26 -15.48
CA LEU A 221 9.16 -26.56 -16.82
C LEU A 221 9.59 -27.93 -17.33
N SER A 222 10.81 -28.40 -17.00
CA SER A 222 11.32 -29.70 -17.39
C SER A 222 10.66 -30.87 -16.67
N THR A 223 10.15 -30.66 -15.46
CA THR A 223 9.54 -31.72 -14.63
C THR A 223 8.09 -32.00 -14.96
N ARG A 224 7.46 -31.27 -15.89
CA ARG A 224 6.06 -31.48 -16.34
C ARG A 224 5.09 -31.74 -15.19
N MET A 225 5.17 -31.00 -14.12
CA MET A 225 4.11 -31.08 -13.11
C MET A 225 2.83 -30.46 -13.68
N PRO A 226 1.67 -31.14 -13.59
CA PRO A 226 0.39 -30.58 -14.02
C PRO A 226 -0.13 -29.57 -12.99
N MET A 227 0.72 -28.64 -12.56
CA MET A 227 0.25 -27.47 -11.82
C MET A 227 -0.06 -26.38 -12.84
N ARG A 228 -1.30 -25.90 -12.84
CA ARG A 228 -1.71 -24.70 -13.58
C ARG A 228 -1.08 -23.48 -12.93
N LEU A 229 0.21 -23.28 -13.13
CA LEU A 229 0.92 -22.04 -12.83
C LEU A 229 1.20 -21.38 -14.17
N SER A 230 0.43 -20.35 -14.50
CA SER A 230 0.82 -19.46 -15.59
C SER A 230 1.77 -18.41 -15.02
N LEU A 231 3.03 -18.53 -15.38
CA LEU A 231 4.07 -17.54 -15.09
C LEU A 231 4.27 -16.73 -16.37
N ILE A 232 3.95 -15.45 -16.31
CA ILE A 232 4.25 -14.53 -17.41
C ILE A 232 5.51 -13.79 -17.03
N HIS A 233 6.60 -14.07 -17.73
CA HIS A 233 7.77 -13.20 -17.79
C HIS A 233 7.58 -12.22 -18.95
N ILE A 234 7.55 -10.93 -18.64
CA ILE A 234 7.47 -9.84 -19.61
C ILE A 234 8.74 -9.03 -19.52
#